data_878480b52160cf6a4d90a3ccc80dca09
#
_entry.id   878480b52160cf6a4d90a3ccc80dca09
#
_cell.length_a   1.000
_cell.length_b   1.000
_cell.length_c   1.000
_cell.angle_alpha   90.00
_cell.angle_beta   90.00
_cell.angle_gamma   90.00
#
_symmetry.space_group_name_H-M   'P 1'
#
loop_
_entity.id
_entity.type
_entity.pdbx_description
1 polymer ?
#
loop_
_entity_poly.entity_id
_entity_poly.type
_entity_poly.pdbx_seq_one_letter_code
_entity_poly.pdbx_strand_id
1 'polypeptide(L)'
;MKEPKILKKIILFAFAVIVLAFIFLRNFFYEVPILKYHHVIAYCSDKPLICVSPKSFQKQMDFISRYRYKVISLEELVGALSQKKKLSYKTVVITFDDGTEDNYQYGFPTLKKYGFPATIFLISDNIG
;
A
#
# COMPACT_ATOMS: atom_id res chain seq x y z
N MET A 1 -22.43 -32.51 33.32
CA MET A 1 -22.87 -31.14 33.60
C MET A 1 -23.17 -30.46 32.27
N LYS A 2 -24.46 -30.13 32.00
CA LYS A 2 -24.82 -29.35 30.79
C LYS A 2 -24.44 -27.90 31.02
N GLU A 3 -23.47 -27.40 30.30
CA GLU A 3 -23.18 -25.95 30.29
C GLU A 3 -24.47 -25.16 30.00
N PRO A 4 -24.76 -24.13 30.79
CA PRO A 4 -25.99 -23.35 30.59
C PRO A 4 -25.98 -22.70 29.21
N LYS A 5 -26.98 -22.97 28.38
CA LYS A 5 -27.17 -22.42 27.02
C LYS A 5 -27.03 -20.88 27.00
N ILE A 6 -27.31 -20.24 28.12
CA ILE A 6 -27.19 -18.79 28.33
C ILE A 6 -25.71 -18.37 28.33
N LEU A 7 -24.81 -19.07 28.98
CA LEU A 7 -23.38 -18.77 29.03
C LEU A 7 -22.77 -18.79 27.62
N LYS A 8 -23.10 -19.78 26.81
CA LYS A 8 -22.64 -19.87 25.41
C LYS A 8 -23.12 -18.66 24.57
N LYS A 9 -24.34 -18.21 24.76
CA LYS A 9 -24.89 -17.03 24.08
C LYS A 9 -24.16 -15.75 24.50
N ILE A 10 -23.85 -15.61 25.79
CA ILE A 10 -23.11 -14.45 26.32
C ILE A 10 -21.69 -14.44 25.75
N ILE A 11 -21.00 -15.57 25.72
CA ILE A 11 -19.64 -15.68 25.15
C ILE A 11 -19.66 -15.34 23.66
N LEU A 12 -20.61 -15.86 22.89
CA LEU A 12 -20.72 -15.57 21.45
C LEU A 12 -21.00 -14.09 21.19
N PHE A 13 -21.88 -13.47 22.00
CA PHE A 13 -22.18 -12.03 21.91
C PHE A 13 -20.95 -11.19 22.24
N ALA A 14 -20.24 -11.50 23.34
CA ALA A 14 -19.00 -10.81 23.72
C ALA A 14 -17.93 -10.92 22.62
N PHE A 15 -17.77 -12.10 22.04
CA PHE A 15 -16.84 -12.31 20.92
C PHE A 15 -17.23 -11.46 19.70
N ALA A 16 -18.52 -11.42 19.34
CA ALA A 16 -18.98 -10.59 18.23
C ALA A 16 -18.71 -9.09 18.47
N VAL A 17 -18.95 -8.60 19.70
CA VAL A 17 -18.65 -7.20 20.07
C VAL A 17 -17.15 -6.90 19.96
N ILE A 18 -16.27 -7.80 20.43
CA ILE A 18 -14.82 -7.64 20.32
C ILE A 18 -14.39 -7.58 18.85
N VAL A 19 -14.92 -8.47 17.99
CA VAL A 19 -14.60 -8.48 16.56
C VAL A 19 -15.06 -7.18 15.89
N LEU A 20 -16.27 -6.71 16.19
CA LEU A 20 -16.79 -5.46 15.66
C LEU A 20 -15.96 -4.25 16.12
N ALA A 21 -15.59 -4.20 17.41
CA ALA A 21 -14.71 -3.18 17.95
C ALA A 21 -13.34 -3.20 17.27
N PHE A 22 -12.75 -4.37 17.06
CA PHE A 22 -11.47 -4.52 16.35
C PHE A 22 -11.56 -4.01 14.90
N ILE A 23 -12.63 -4.38 14.17
CA ILE A 23 -12.85 -3.90 12.80
C ILE A 23 -13.01 -2.38 12.78
N PHE A 24 -13.77 -1.82 13.73
CA PHE A 24 -13.98 -0.38 13.85
C PHE A 24 -12.66 0.37 14.12
N LEU A 25 -11.89 -0.07 15.13
CA LEU A 25 -10.61 0.53 15.50
C LEU A 25 -9.62 0.46 14.35
N ARG A 26 -9.48 -0.69 13.69
CA ARG A 26 -8.62 -0.85 12.53
C ARG A 26 -8.95 0.14 11.41
N ASN A 27 -10.23 0.35 11.11
CA ASN A 27 -10.65 1.31 10.10
C ASN A 27 -10.51 2.77 10.55
N PHE A 28 -10.59 3.02 11.86
CA PHE A 28 -10.50 4.36 12.42
C PHE A 28 -9.07 4.89 12.46
N PHE A 29 -8.12 4.03 12.84
CA PHE A 29 -6.70 4.38 12.98
C PHE A 29 -5.84 4.03 11.75
N TYR A 30 -6.46 3.70 10.62
CA TYR A 30 -5.70 3.36 9.42
C TYR A 30 -5.04 4.61 8.81
N GLU A 31 -3.73 4.57 8.72
CA GLU A 31 -2.91 5.52 7.97
C GLU A 31 -2.58 4.93 6.60
N VAL A 32 -2.64 5.76 5.55
CA VAL A 32 -2.35 5.32 4.19
C VAL A 32 -0.84 5.20 3.99
N PRO A 33 -0.27 4.01 3.81
CA PRO A 33 1.15 3.86 3.58
C PRO A 33 1.53 4.39 2.19
N ILE A 34 2.69 5.07 2.13
CA ILE A 34 3.33 5.47 0.88
C ILE A 34 4.54 4.56 0.67
N LEU A 35 4.49 3.74 -0.37
CA LEU A 35 5.58 2.86 -0.77
C LEU A 35 6.53 3.66 -1.66
N LYS A 36 7.69 4.00 -1.11
CA LYS A 36 8.70 4.80 -1.78
C LYS A 36 9.78 3.91 -2.38
N TYR A 37 10.05 4.10 -3.66
CA TYR A 37 11.09 3.43 -4.43
C TYR A 37 12.07 4.47 -5.00
N HIS A 38 13.31 4.05 -5.27
CA HIS A 38 14.29 4.81 -6.04
C HIS A 38 14.63 4.03 -7.30
N HIS A 39 15.28 2.88 -7.16
CA HIS A 39 15.72 2.08 -8.29
C HIS A 39 15.00 0.73 -8.38
N VAL A 40 14.58 0.37 -9.59
CA VAL A 40 14.06 -0.97 -9.93
C VAL A 40 15.05 -1.64 -10.86
N ILE A 41 16.13 -2.20 -10.32
CA ILE A 41 17.25 -2.75 -11.09
C ILE A 41 17.72 -4.08 -10.53
N ALA A 42 18.21 -4.99 -11.41
CA ALA A 42 18.59 -6.34 -11.03
C ALA A 42 19.81 -6.39 -10.10
N TYR A 43 20.72 -5.45 -10.25
CA TYR A 43 21.96 -5.40 -9.49
C TYR A 43 22.29 -3.94 -9.11
N CYS A 44 22.54 -3.74 -7.84
CA CYS A 44 22.85 -2.43 -7.27
C CYS A 44 24.07 -2.59 -6.35
N SER A 45 25.26 -2.35 -6.88
CA SER A 45 26.53 -2.54 -6.16
C SER A 45 26.72 -1.54 -5.02
N ASP A 46 26.41 -0.27 -5.29
CA ASP A 46 26.86 0.82 -4.44
C ASP A 46 25.82 1.33 -3.44
N LYS A 47 24.53 1.05 -3.68
CA LYS A 47 23.42 1.55 -2.86
C LYS A 47 22.34 0.49 -2.63
N PRO A 48 22.62 -0.64 -1.99
CA PRO A 48 21.69 -1.76 -1.88
C PRO A 48 20.38 -1.41 -1.15
N LEU A 49 20.38 -0.38 -0.30
CA LEU A 49 19.22 0.00 0.51
C LEU A 49 18.14 0.76 -0.28
N ILE A 50 18.46 1.31 -1.45
CA ILE A 50 17.50 2.07 -2.27
C ILE A 50 17.12 1.36 -3.57
N CYS A 51 17.56 0.12 -3.74
CA CYS A 51 17.31 -0.68 -4.92
C CYS A 51 16.41 -1.87 -4.62
N VAL A 52 15.51 -2.15 -5.55
CA VAL A 52 14.69 -3.36 -5.55
C VAL A 52 14.86 -4.08 -6.90
N SER A 53 15.01 -5.40 -6.88
CA SER A 53 15.07 -6.14 -8.15
C SER A 53 13.71 -6.13 -8.86
N PRO A 54 13.65 -6.15 -10.21
CA PRO A 54 12.40 -6.22 -10.96
C PRO A 54 11.50 -7.37 -10.52
N LYS A 55 12.10 -8.53 -10.22
CA LYS A 55 11.39 -9.71 -9.69
C LYS A 55 10.77 -9.44 -8.32
N SER A 56 11.49 -8.77 -7.43
CA SER A 56 10.98 -8.42 -6.09
C SER A 56 9.90 -7.35 -6.17
N PHE A 57 10.10 -6.34 -7.02
CA PHE A 57 9.09 -5.31 -7.28
C PHE A 57 7.80 -5.92 -7.81
N GLN A 58 7.89 -6.82 -8.79
CA GLN A 58 6.72 -7.54 -9.31
C GLN A 58 6.00 -8.33 -8.22
N LYS A 59 6.73 -9.06 -7.35
CA LYS A 59 6.12 -9.79 -6.22
C LYS A 59 5.39 -8.87 -5.25
N GLN A 60 5.91 -7.66 -5.02
CA GLN A 60 5.24 -6.67 -4.18
C GLN A 60 3.96 -6.16 -4.83
N MET A 61 3.95 -5.89 -6.13
CA MET A 61 2.74 -5.50 -6.87
C MET A 61 1.73 -6.65 -6.96
N ASP A 62 2.19 -7.89 -7.14
CA ASP A 62 1.34 -9.09 -7.05
C ASP A 62 0.64 -9.18 -5.68
N PHE A 63 1.37 -8.91 -4.60
CA PHE A 63 0.81 -8.91 -3.25
C PHE A 63 -0.29 -7.84 -3.12
N ILE A 64 -0.02 -6.61 -3.51
CA ILE A 64 -0.98 -5.49 -3.47
C ILE A 64 -2.26 -5.87 -4.22
N SER A 65 -2.12 -6.41 -5.43
CA SER A 65 -3.24 -6.85 -6.27
C SER A 65 -4.01 -8.01 -5.63
N ARG A 66 -3.32 -9.07 -5.21
CA ARG A 66 -3.92 -10.28 -4.61
C ARG A 66 -4.72 -9.97 -3.36
N TYR A 67 -4.21 -9.09 -2.50
CA TYR A 67 -4.88 -8.68 -1.27
C TYR A 67 -5.85 -7.52 -1.47
N ARG A 68 -6.12 -7.14 -2.72
CA ARG A 68 -7.11 -6.12 -3.10
C ARG A 68 -6.87 -4.77 -2.44
N TYR A 69 -5.62 -4.35 -2.39
CA TYR A 69 -5.31 -2.97 -2.02
C TYR A 69 -5.72 -2.02 -3.15
N LYS A 70 -6.33 -0.89 -2.79
CA LYS A 70 -6.58 0.20 -3.72
C LYS A 70 -5.32 1.06 -3.81
N VAL A 71 -4.68 1.07 -4.97
CA VAL A 71 -3.57 1.99 -5.24
C VAL A 71 -4.16 3.29 -5.75
N ILE A 72 -3.81 4.40 -5.10
CA ILE A 72 -4.24 5.75 -5.48
C ILE A 72 -3.02 6.62 -5.80
N SER A 73 -3.23 7.71 -6.56
CA SER A 73 -2.18 8.70 -6.80
C SER A 73 -1.90 9.51 -5.53
N LEU A 74 -0.72 10.13 -5.47
CA LEU A 74 -0.40 11.06 -4.38
C LEU A 74 -1.34 12.28 -4.38
N GLU A 75 -1.75 12.73 -5.56
CA GLU A 75 -2.71 13.82 -5.71
C GLU A 75 -4.08 13.45 -5.10
N GLU A 76 -4.57 12.21 -5.35
CA GLU A 76 -5.82 11.72 -4.74
C GLU A 76 -5.71 11.64 -3.22
N LEU A 77 -4.54 11.23 -2.68
CA LEU A 77 -4.28 11.22 -1.24
C LEU A 77 -4.32 12.63 -0.66
N VAL A 78 -3.60 13.58 -1.25
CA VAL A 78 -3.56 14.99 -0.80
C VAL A 78 -4.94 15.62 -0.87
N GLY A 79 -5.69 15.39 -1.94
CA GLY A 79 -7.07 15.85 -2.08
C GLY A 79 -8.00 15.30 -1.01
N ALA A 80 -7.87 14.01 -0.67
CA ALA A 80 -8.65 13.40 0.39
C ALA A 80 -8.31 13.99 1.77
N LEU A 81 -7.03 14.19 2.07
CA LEU A 81 -6.57 14.81 3.32
C LEU A 81 -7.06 16.25 3.46
N SER A 82 -6.97 17.06 2.41
CA SER A 82 -7.43 18.45 2.40
C SER A 82 -8.93 18.56 2.65
N GLN A 83 -9.70 17.61 2.15
CA GLN A 83 -11.15 17.52 2.35
C GLN A 83 -11.54 16.76 3.63
N LYS A 84 -10.58 16.33 4.45
CA LYS A 84 -10.79 15.46 5.62
C LYS A 84 -11.60 14.19 5.29
N LYS A 85 -11.47 13.71 4.05
CA LYS A 85 -12.14 12.51 3.57
C LYS A 85 -11.40 11.26 4.04
N LYS A 86 -12.13 10.36 4.69
CA LYS A 86 -11.56 9.09 5.13
C LYS A 86 -11.35 8.14 3.94
N LEU A 87 -10.15 7.61 3.83
CA LEU A 87 -9.81 6.59 2.85
C LEU A 87 -9.99 5.18 3.43
N SER A 88 -10.17 4.20 2.54
CA SER A 88 -10.29 2.79 2.94
C SER A 88 -9.01 2.28 3.59
N TYR A 89 -9.13 1.37 4.56
CA TYR A 89 -7.99 0.75 5.25
C TYR A 89 -7.05 -0.05 4.31
N LYS A 90 -7.48 -0.40 3.10
CA LYS A 90 -6.65 -1.05 2.08
C LYS A 90 -6.23 -0.08 0.98
N THR A 91 -5.95 1.16 1.31
CA THR A 91 -5.44 2.15 0.36
C THR A 91 -3.92 2.27 0.52
N VAL A 92 -3.21 2.42 -0.60
CA VAL A 92 -1.76 2.59 -0.65
C VAL A 92 -1.38 3.54 -1.77
N VAL A 93 -0.29 4.28 -1.60
CA VAL A 93 0.31 5.15 -2.63
C VAL A 93 1.68 4.59 -3.01
N ILE A 94 2.03 4.70 -4.29
CA ILE A 94 3.36 4.31 -4.81
C ILE A 94 4.05 5.56 -5.31
N THR A 95 5.29 5.79 -4.88
CA THR A 95 6.13 6.89 -5.34
C THR A 95 7.50 6.40 -5.77
N PHE A 96 8.09 7.10 -6.72
CA PHE A 96 9.47 6.92 -7.14
C PHE A 96 10.21 8.24 -6.98
N ASP A 97 11.40 8.20 -6.42
CA ASP A 97 12.30 9.32 -6.35
C ASP A 97 13.30 9.26 -7.51
N ASP A 98 13.89 10.42 -7.84
CA ASP A 98 14.95 10.64 -8.81
C ASP A 98 14.54 10.50 -10.29
N GLY A 99 13.50 9.75 -10.62
CA GLY A 99 13.03 9.61 -12.01
C GLY A 99 14.04 8.94 -12.94
N THR A 100 14.72 7.90 -12.44
CA THR A 100 15.77 7.18 -13.19
C THR A 100 15.20 6.30 -14.30
N GLU A 101 15.99 6.06 -15.34
CA GLU A 101 15.58 5.29 -16.53
C GLU A 101 15.09 3.87 -16.19
N ASP A 102 15.65 3.24 -15.18
CA ASP A 102 15.25 1.91 -14.71
C ASP A 102 13.80 1.87 -14.19
N ASN A 103 13.29 2.98 -13.66
CA ASN A 103 11.89 3.10 -13.27
C ASN A 103 10.96 2.98 -14.48
N TYR A 104 11.37 3.56 -15.63
CA TYR A 104 10.62 3.41 -16.87
C TYR A 104 10.80 2.02 -17.48
N GLN A 105 12.02 1.48 -17.52
CA GLN A 105 12.30 0.20 -18.15
C GLN A 105 11.69 -0.99 -17.40
N TYR A 106 11.72 -0.99 -16.07
CA TYR A 106 11.31 -2.14 -15.24
C TYR A 106 10.12 -1.87 -14.35
N GLY A 107 10.01 -0.67 -13.78
CA GLY A 107 8.92 -0.29 -12.88
C GLY A 107 7.60 -0.09 -13.64
N PHE A 108 7.61 0.75 -14.66
CA PHE A 108 6.40 1.13 -15.43
C PHE A 108 5.67 -0.06 -16.06
N PRO A 109 6.32 -1.03 -16.74
CA PRO A 109 5.59 -2.18 -17.31
C PRO A 109 4.85 -3.00 -16.25
N THR A 110 5.46 -3.14 -15.07
CA THR A 110 4.84 -3.83 -13.95
C THR A 110 3.62 -3.07 -13.44
N LEU A 111 3.73 -1.76 -13.19
CA LEU A 111 2.62 -0.94 -12.75
C LEU A 111 1.46 -0.93 -13.78
N LYS A 112 1.80 -0.81 -15.06
CA LYS A 112 0.83 -0.84 -16.18
C LYS A 112 0.04 -2.14 -16.21
N LYS A 113 0.69 -3.27 -15.97
CA LYS A 113 0.05 -4.61 -15.91
C LYS A 113 -1.08 -4.65 -14.88
N TYR A 114 -0.94 -3.97 -13.74
CA TYR A 114 -1.94 -3.95 -12.66
C TYR A 114 -2.86 -2.71 -12.71
N GLY A 115 -2.59 -1.76 -13.61
CA GLY A 115 -3.31 -0.48 -13.65
C GLY A 115 -3.05 0.37 -12.41
N PHE A 116 -1.88 0.25 -11.79
CA PHE A 116 -1.52 0.98 -10.58
C PHE A 116 -0.93 2.35 -10.93
N PRO A 117 -1.51 3.45 -10.42
CA PRO A 117 -0.90 4.77 -10.54
C PRO A 117 0.35 4.84 -9.64
N ALA A 118 1.33 5.66 -10.07
CA ALA A 118 2.47 6.03 -9.27
C ALA A 118 2.83 7.50 -9.52
N THR A 119 3.45 8.14 -8.54
CA THR A 119 3.97 9.50 -8.66
C THR A 119 5.50 9.45 -8.71
N ILE A 120 6.10 10.18 -9.65
CA ILE A 120 7.55 10.27 -9.78
C ILE A 120 7.99 11.67 -9.38
N PHE A 121 8.94 11.75 -8.47
CA PHE A 121 9.64 13.00 -8.11
C PHE A 121 10.93 13.07 -8.92
N LEU A 122 11.02 14.10 -9.74
CA LEU A 122 12.18 14.31 -10.63
C LEU A 122 13.21 15.23 -9.96
N ILE A 123 14.48 14.99 -10.23
CA ILE A 123 15.55 15.89 -9.87
C ILE A 123 15.56 17.02 -10.91
N SER A 124 15.28 18.26 -10.49
CA SER A 124 15.14 19.41 -11.40
C SER A 124 16.40 19.66 -12.26
N ASP A 125 17.58 19.45 -11.68
CA ASP A 125 18.85 19.67 -12.34
C ASP A 125 19.17 18.65 -13.45
N ASN A 126 18.42 17.56 -13.50
CA ASN A 126 18.57 16.48 -14.51
C ASN A 126 17.52 16.56 -15.62
N ILE A 127 16.63 17.55 -15.58
CA ILE A 127 15.63 17.80 -16.62
C ILE A 127 16.27 18.70 -17.65
N GLY A 128 16.84 18.12 -18.73
CA GLY A 128 17.45 18.81 -19.85
C GLY A 128 16.49 19.14 -20.97
#